data_28d8cd3851893765504f31958c741ee2
#
_entry.id   28d8cd3851893765504f31958c741ee2
#
_cell.length_a   1.000
_cell.length_b   1.000
_cell.length_c   1.000
_cell.angle_alpha   90.00
_cell.angle_beta   90.00
_cell.angle_gamma   90.00
#
_symmetry.space_group_name_H-M   'P 1'
#
loop_
_entity.id
_entity.type
_entity.pdbx_description
1 polymer ?
#
loop_
_entity_poly.entity_id
_entity_poly.type
_entity_poly.pdbx_seq_one_letter_code
_entity_poly.pdbx_strand_id
1 'polypeptide(L)'
;DWYYSGWNNNVTINGITFSCAGDATLEVLENIEMVFFNKNIAAAQSLDLYKIVDDKEWTIAKMRELMAQVSQNLDDEDKTNDVWGAIYDQHSLRTGLFSAGLKLVTVSQENGAIDITLNTPRNVNITDGFTALIHDANTYYSNTTARAYADKVSKFIGGQSFFYATALYCGKQIKNEMDASFDYGLIPMPKFDADSEYVSTTYGASIFSIPKICQDRSMSAVILDVMNRRSSDTIVTAFYDNVLKRKVADSPTDARMVDLARNLLYVDFGFVCESDRFNLFSKVQAQVVKNQSLSTVIAEIATAARNQLDSIIEIYR
;
A
#
# COMPACT_ATOMS: atom_id res chain seq x y z
N ASP A 1 19.96 6.45 7.71
CA ASP A 1 18.88 6.70 8.65
C ASP A 1 18.04 5.42 8.75
N TRP A 2 17.87 4.92 9.97
CA TRP A 2 17.19 3.65 10.27
C TRP A 2 15.74 3.82 10.71
N TYR A 3 15.21 5.04 10.61
CA TYR A 3 13.81 5.36 10.85
C TYR A 3 13.08 5.73 9.56
N TYR A 4 11.83 5.34 9.43
CA TYR A 4 11.00 5.69 8.28
C TYR A 4 10.39 7.08 8.46
N SER A 5 11.03 8.10 7.87
CA SER A 5 10.60 9.50 8.00
C SER A 5 9.17 9.73 7.52
N GLY A 6 8.77 9.09 6.42
CA GLY A 6 7.40 9.20 5.90
C GLY A 6 6.34 8.59 6.83
N TRP A 7 6.75 7.73 7.78
CA TRP A 7 5.90 7.29 8.89
C TRP A 7 5.99 8.29 10.06
N ASN A 8 7.18 8.44 10.60
CA ASN A 8 7.39 9.12 11.87
C ASN A 8 6.95 10.59 11.85
N ASN A 9 7.17 11.29 10.74
CA ASN A 9 6.72 12.68 10.60
C ASN A 9 5.19 12.82 10.67
N ASN A 10 4.45 11.85 10.16
CA ASN A 10 2.98 11.91 10.16
C ASN A 10 2.35 11.53 11.50
N VAL A 11 3.10 10.90 12.41
CA VAL A 11 2.65 10.57 13.78
C VAL A 11 3.33 11.42 14.85
N THR A 12 4.08 12.45 14.46
CA THR A 12 4.71 13.41 15.36
C THR A 12 3.82 14.63 15.53
N ILE A 13 3.40 14.90 16.77
CA ILE A 13 2.51 16.01 17.13
C ILE A 13 3.24 16.93 18.11
N ASN A 14 3.33 18.23 17.81
CA ASN A 14 4.03 19.20 18.64
C ASN A 14 5.49 18.79 18.96
N GLY A 15 6.19 18.18 17.99
CA GLY A 15 7.55 17.73 18.17
C GLY A 15 7.71 16.45 19.00
N ILE A 16 6.62 15.81 19.42
CA ILE A 16 6.63 14.55 20.17
C ILE A 16 6.20 13.41 19.23
N THR A 17 7.07 12.44 19.05
CA THR A 17 6.77 11.21 18.30
C THR A 17 6.16 10.18 19.25
N PHE A 18 4.86 9.94 19.14
CA PHE A 18 4.13 9.04 20.04
C PHE A 18 4.29 7.55 19.69
N SER A 19 4.60 7.29 18.44
CA SER A 19 4.95 5.95 17.95
C SER A 19 5.98 6.08 16.84
N CYS A 20 6.84 5.07 16.70
CA CYS A 20 7.84 5.07 15.64
C CYS A 20 7.89 3.73 14.91
N ALA A 21 8.24 3.81 13.64
CA ALA A 21 8.59 2.68 12.79
C ALA A 21 10.01 2.87 12.25
N GLY A 22 10.74 1.78 12.14
CA GLY A 22 12.10 1.78 11.66
C GLY A 22 12.59 0.36 11.40
N ASP A 23 13.86 0.19 11.15
CA ASP A 23 14.48 -1.07 10.70
C ASP A 23 14.41 -2.21 11.74
N ALA A 24 14.05 -1.92 12.99
CA ALA A 24 13.73 -2.96 13.98
C ALA A 24 12.39 -3.66 13.75
N THR A 25 11.54 -3.10 12.86
CA THR A 25 10.23 -3.68 12.49
C THR A 25 10.25 -4.12 11.02
N LEU A 26 10.79 -5.31 10.77
CA LEU A 26 10.91 -5.86 9.41
C LEU A 26 9.56 -5.96 8.68
N GLU A 27 8.47 -6.13 9.43
CA GLU A 27 7.10 -6.17 8.89
C GLU A 27 6.75 -4.94 8.05
N VAL A 28 7.32 -3.76 8.35
CA VAL A 28 7.09 -2.57 7.52
C VAL A 28 7.55 -2.82 6.09
N LEU A 29 8.70 -3.46 5.90
CA LEU A 29 9.27 -3.79 4.58
C LEU A 29 8.52 -4.96 3.93
N GLU A 30 8.23 -6.01 4.69
CA GLU A 30 7.53 -7.19 4.16
C GLU A 30 6.10 -6.86 3.71
N ASN A 31 5.46 -5.88 4.35
CA ASN A 31 4.09 -5.48 4.09
C ASN A 31 3.97 -4.27 3.15
N ILE A 32 5.07 -3.78 2.56
CA ILE A 32 4.98 -2.81 1.47
C ILE A 32 4.15 -3.41 0.34
N GLU A 33 3.15 -2.67 -0.10
CA GLU A 33 2.32 -3.09 -1.22
C GLU A 33 3.00 -2.75 -2.54
N MET A 34 3.04 -3.75 -3.41
CA MET A 34 3.63 -3.67 -4.75
C MET A 34 2.64 -4.18 -5.78
N VAL A 35 2.90 -3.91 -7.04
CA VAL A 35 2.25 -4.58 -8.15
C VAL A 35 3.23 -5.62 -8.71
N PHE A 36 2.88 -6.88 -8.57
CA PHE A 36 3.52 -7.98 -9.28
C PHE A 36 2.95 -8.03 -10.69
N PHE A 37 3.79 -8.11 -11.71
CA PHE A 37 3.32 -8.23 -13.09
C PHE A 37 3.89 -9.47 -13.78
N ASN A 38 3.10 -10.10 -14.64
CA ASN A 38 3.50 -11.26 -15.42
C ASN A 38 4.41 -10.81 -16.57
N LYS A 39 5.72 -11.16 -16.52
CA LYS A 39 6.70 -10.79 -17.56
C LYS A 39 6.43 -11.48 -18.88
N ASN A 40 5.81 -12.66 -18.90
CA ASN A 40 5.47 -13.34 -20.13
C ASN A 40 4.41 -12.55 -20.92
N ILE A 41 3.40 -12.04 -20.23
CA ILE A 41 2.38 -11.15 -20.83
C ILE A 41 3.03 -9.83 -21.28
N ALA A 42 3.86 -9.21 -20.43
CA ALA A 42 4.55 -7.98 -20.78
C ALA A 42 5.40 -8.15 -22.05
N ALA A 43 6.17 -9.24 -22.15
CA ALA A 43 7.00 -9.54 -23.32
C ALA A 43 6.15 -9.78 -24.58
N ALA A 44 5.04 -10.49 -24.48
CA ALA A 44 4.12 -10.71 -25.59
C ALA A 44 3.52 -9.40 -26.14
N GLN A 45 3.36 -8.40 -25.28
CA GLN A 45 2.85 -7.07 -25.65
C GLN A 45 3.98 -6.05 -25.92
N SER A 46 5.24 -6.48 -25.87
CA SER A 46 6.42 -5.59 -26.04
C SER A 46 6.43 -4.41 -25.03
N LEU A 47 5.98 -4.64 -23.79
CA LEU A 47 5.89 -3.64 -22.74
C LEU A 47 7.11 -3.69 -21.82
N ASP A 48 7.67 -2.53 -21.51
CA ASP A 48 8.69 -2.33 -20.47
C ASP A 48 8.06 -1.55 -19.29
N LEU A 49 7.56 -2.28 -18.31
CA LEU A 49 6.89 -1.70 -17.14
C LEU A 49 7.86 -0.90 -16.27
N TYR A 50 9.14 -1.28 -16.20
CA TYR A 50 10.13 -0.56 -15.44
C TYR A 50 10.40 0.82 -16.05
N LYS A 51 10.49 0.88 -17.38
CA LYS A 51 10.63 2.15 -18.10
C LYS A 51 9.42 3.05 -17.88
N ILE A 52 8.20 2.52 -17.91
CA ILE A 52 6.97 3.28 -17.63
C ILE A 52 7.02 3.90 -16.22
N VAL A 53 7.55 3.17 -15.22
CA VAL A 53 7.76 3.70 -13.86
C VAL A 53 8.83 4.79 -13.85
N ASP A 54 9.97 4.56 -14.49
CA ASP A 54 11.11 5.50 -14.53
C ASP A 54 10.74 6.80 -15.25
N ASP A 55 9.93 6.73 -16.30
CA ASP A 55 9.40 7.88 -17.04
C ASP A 55 8.26 8.60 -16.27
N LYS A 56 7.90 8.12 -15.07
CA LYS A 56 6.80 8.65 -14.25
C LYS A 56 5.42 8.56 -14.91
N GLU A 57 5.22 7.64 -15.83
CA GLU A 57 3.97 7.41 -16.55
C GLU A 57 3.06 6.36 -15.89
N TRP A 58 3.57 5.63 -14.88
CA TRP A 58 2.82 4.59 -14.19
C TRP A 58 1.73 5.18 -13.30
N THR A 59 0.54 5.38 -13.89
CA THR A 59 -0.65 5.95 -13.26
C THR A 59 -1.80 4.94 -13.25
N ILE A 60 -2.87 5.22 -12.46
CA ILE A 60 -4.10 4.41 -12.46
C ILE A 60 -4.70 4.35 -13.89
N ALA A 61 -4.69 5.46 -14.61
CA ALA A 61 -5.17 5.49 -15.99
C ALA A 61 -4.34 4.59 -16.91
N LYS A 62 -3.00 4.65 -16.79
CA LYS A 62 -2.08 3.79 -17.54
C LYS A 62 -2.26 2.31 -17.19
N MET A 63 -2.41 1.99 -15.91
CA MET A 63 -2.69 0.62 -15.50
C MET A 63 -3.98 0.08 -16.14
N ARG A 64 -5.08 0.85 -16.13
CA ARG A 64 -6.34 0.45 -16.76
C ARG A 64 -6.23 0.32 -18.27
N GLU A 65 -5.49 1.21 -18.94
CA GLU A 65 -5.18 1.08 -20.38
C GLU A 65 -4.50 -0.27 -20.68
N LEU A 66 -3.46 -0.62 -19.93
CA LEU A 66 -2.73 -1.88 -20.12
C LEU A 66 -3.58 -3.10 -19.75
N MET A 67 -4.41 -3.01 -18.72
CA MET A 67 -5.37 -4.06 -18.37
C MET A 67 -6.31 -4.38 -19.53
N ALA A 68 -6.86 -3.37 -20.17
CA ALA A 68 -7.78 -3.54 -21.29
C ALA A 68 -7.13 -4.17 -22.54
N GLN A 69 -5.81 -3.99 -22.70
CA GLN A 69 -5.07 -4.60 -23.82
C GLN A 69 -4.85 -6.10 -23.66
N VAL A 70 -4.80 -6.61 -22.43
CA VAL A 70 -4.41 -7.99 -22.14
C VAL A 70 -5.55 -8.87 -21.66
N SER A 71 -6.62 -8.27 -21.12
CA SER A 71 -7.76 -9.03 -20.60
C SER A 71 -8.49 -9.79 -21.69
N GLN A 72 -8.89 -11.03 -21.39
CA GLN A 72 -9.62 -11.90 -22.29
C GLN A 72 -10.77 -12.56 -21.53
N ASN A 73 -11.99 -12.35 -22.02
CA ASN A 73 -13.14 -13.15 -21.64
C ASN A 73 -13.17 -14.37 -22.57
N LEU A 74 -12.89 -15.54 -22.06
CA LEU A 74 -12.80 -16.79 -22.83
C LEU A 74 -14.12 -17.53 -22.87
N ASP A 75 -14.99 -17.32 -21.87
CA ASP A 75 -16.32 -17.91 -21.78
C ASP A 75 -17.25 -17.02 -20.96
N ASP A 76 -18.35 -16.55 -21.55
CA ASP A 76 -19.32 -15.70 -20.87
C ASP A 76 -20.03 -16.37 -19.68
N GLU A 77 -20.12 -17.71 -19.69
CA GLU A 77 -20.77 -18.50 -18.62
C GLU A 77 -19.78 -18.94 -17.53
N ASP A 78 -18.50 -19.17 -17.90
CA ASP A 78 -17.45 -19.61 -16.97
C ASP A 78 -16.26 -18.64 -16.94
N LYS A 79 -16.22 -17.79 -15.93
CA LYS A 79 -15.12 -16.84 -15.73
C LYS A 79 -13.89 -17.43 -15.03
N THR A 80 -13.87 -18.72 -14.76
CA THR A 80 -12.74 -19.35 -14.06
C THR A 80 -11.49 -19.45 -14.93
N ASN A 81 -11.63 -19.41 -16.25
CA ASN A 81 -10.58 -19.47 -17.25
C ASN A 81 -10.21 -18.10 -17.86
N ASP A 82 -10.91 -17.03 -17.50
CA ASP A 82 -10.64 -15.68 -18.00
C ASP A 82 -9.21 -15.22 -17.67
N VAL A 83 -8.67 -14.36 -18.54
CA VAL A 83 -7.44 -13.61 -18.27
C VAL A 83 -7.81 -12.20 -17.82
N TRP A 84 -7.49 -11.88 -16.59
CA TRP A 84 -7.78 -10.59 -15.97
C TRP A 84 -6.65 -9.60 -16.20
N GLY A 85 -6.97 -8.33 -16.32
CA GLY A 85 -5.98 -7.26 -16.35
C GLY A 85 -5.28 -7.10 -14.99
N ALA A 86 -6.05 -7.17 -13.89
CA ALA A 86 -5.49 -7.08 -12.56
C ALA A 86 -6.28 -7.90 -11.52
N ILE A 87 -5.57 -8.35 -10.49
CA ILE A 87 -6.13 -8.90 -9.26
C ILE A 87 -5.97 -7.87 -8.15
N TYR A 88 -7.08 -7.54 -7.50
CA TYR A 88 -7.16 -6.69 -6.32
C TYR A 88 -7.96 -7.34 -5.20
N ASP A 89 -7.64 -6.98 -3.97
CA ASP A 89 -8.44 -7.34 -2.80
C ASP A 89 -8.65 -6.14 -1.86
N GLN A 90 -9.26 -6.39 -0.72
CA GLN A 90 -9.52 -5.37 0.28
C GLN A 90 -8.24 -4.69 0.80
N HIS A 91 -7.13 -5.43 0.89
CA HIS A 91 -5.86 -4.88 1.38
C HIS A 91 -5.19 -4.02 0.31
N SER A 92 -5.07 -4.54 -0.92
CA SER A 92 -4.49 -3.79 -2.03
C SER A 92 -5.34 -2.59 -2.45
N LEU A 93 -6.67 -2.64 -2.29
CA LEU A 93 -7.52 -1.47 -2.43
C LEU A 93 -7.15 -0.38 -1.42
N ARG A 94 -6.99 -0.76 -0.13
CA ARG A 94 -6.63 0.17 0.93
C ARG A 94 -5.31 0.86 0.67
N THR A 95 -4.28 0.08 0.45
CA THR A 95 -2.93 0.58 0.19
C THR A 95 -2.85 1.36 -1.11
N GLY A 96 -3.59 0.93 -2.13
CA GLY A 96 -3.71 1.63 -3.41
C GLY A 96 -4.29 3.03 -3.27
N LEU A 97 -5.36 3.20 -2.49
CA LEU A 97 -5.94 4.52 -2.21
C LEU A 97 -4.90 5.47 -1.60
N PHE A 98 -4.13 5.02 -0.61
CA PHE A 98 -3.07 5.85 0.00
C PHE A 98 -1.89 6.07 -0.96
N SER A 99 -1.50 5.08 -1.74
CA SER A 99 -0.44 5.22 -2.75
C SER A 99 -0.81 6.19 -3.87
N ALA A 100 -2.11 6.32 -4.16
CA ALA A 100 -2.63 7.34 -5.07
C ALA A 100 -2.68 8.75 -4.44
N GLY A 101 -2.34 8.88 -3.16
CA GLY A 101 -2.28 10.15 -2.45
C GLY A 101 -3.55 10.53 -1.68
N LEU A 102 -4.44 9.56 -1.37
CA LEU A 102 -5.56 9.81 -0.45
C LEU A 102 -5.02 10.31 0.89
N LYS A 103 -5.61 11.38 1.42
CA LYS A 103 -5.29 11.94 2.74
C LYS A 103 -6.57 12.08 3.55
N LEU A 104 -6.64 11.34 4.64
CA LEU A 104 -7.75 11.41 5.59
C LEU A 104 -7.56 12.53 6.60
N VAL A 105 -6.37 12.55 7.19
CA VAL A 105 -5.99 13.46 8.26
C VAL A 105 -4.57 13.94 8.00
N THR A 106 -4.34 15.23 8.12
CA THR A 106 -3.01 15.82 8.06
C THR A 106 -2.60 16.37 9.43
N VAL A 107 -1.31 16.24 9.75
CA VAL A 107 -0.69 16.83 10.93
C VAL A 107 0.25 17.94 10.48
N SER A 108 0.00 19.16 10.91
CA SER A 108 0.88 20.30 10.64
C SER A 108 2.18 20.16 11.42
N GLN A 109 3.29 20.22 10.73
CA GLN A 109 4.61 20.19 11.38
C GLN A 109 5.01 21.54 12.01
N GLU A 110 4.31 22.62 11.65
CA GLU A 110 4.59 23.94 12.19
C GLU A 110 3.97 24.16 13.58
N ASN A 111 2.73 23.70 13.76
CA ASN A 111 1.95 24.01 14.95
C ASN A 111 1.24 22.80 15.58
N GLY A 112 1.47 21.60 15.05
CA GLY A 112 0.85 20.36 15.52
C GLY A 112 -0.67 20.29 15.31
N ALA A 113 -1.26 21.18 14.50
CA ALA A 113 -2.68 21.13 14.20
C ALA A 113 -3.01 19.85 13.43
N ILE A 114 -4.09 19.20 13.81
CA ILE A 114 -4.57 17.96 13.20
C ILE A 114 -5.91 18.25 12.53
N ASP A 115 -5.93 18.09 11.20
CA ASP A 115 -7.09 18.43 10.39
C ASP A 115 -7.59 17.26 9.56
N ILE A 116 -8.92 17.07 9.51
CA ILE A 116 -9.55 16.16 8.57
C ILE A 116 -9.52 16.79 7.18
N THR A 117 -8.76 16.18 6.28
CA THR A 117 -8.54 16.67 4.92
C THR A 117 -9.29 15.85 3.87
N LEU A 118 -10.15 14.93 4.32
CA LEU A 118 -10.90 14.06 3.42
C LEU A 118 -11.76 14.82 2.41
N ASN A 119 -12.41 15.92 2.83
CA ASN A 119 -13.34 16.69 1.99
C ASN A 119 -12.61 17.61 1.01
N THR A 120 -11.92 17.01 0.04
CA THR A 120 -11.26 17.71 -1.05
C THR A 120 -11.65 17.11 -2.40
N PRO A 121 -11.71 17.90 -3.48
CA PRO A 121 -11.97 17.39 -4.83
C PRO A 121 -10.97 16.28 -5.22
N ARG A 122 -9.70 16.43 -4.79
CA ARG A 122 -8.67 15.43 -5.08
C ARG A 122 -8.98 14.08 -4.45
N ASN A 123 -9.36 14.03 -3.18
CA ASN A 123 -9.71 12.78 -2.50
C ASN A 123 -10.95 12.12 -3.11
N VAL A 124 -11.94 12.91 -3.53
CA VAL A 124 -13.08 12.40 -4.28
C VAL A 124 -12.64 11.77 -5.60
N ASN A 125 -11.81 12.46 -6.37
CA ASN A 125 -11.30 11.94 -7.64
C ASN A 125 -10.47 10.66 -7.46
N ILE A 126 -9.63 10.58 -6.42
CA ILE A 126 -8.86 9.37 -6.11
C ILE A 126 -9.80 8.20 -5.79
N THR A 127 -10.80 8.41 -4.94
CA THR A 127 -11.76 7.36 -4.57
C THR A 127 -12.62 6.93 -5.76
N ASP A 128 -13.07 7.86 -6.58
CA ASP A 128 -13.84 7.56 -7.80
C ASP A 128 -12.97 6.81 -8.83
N GLY A 129 -11.69 7.17 -8.95
CA GLY A 129 -10.70 6.45 -9.78
C GLY A 129 -10.50 5.01 -9.35
N PHE A 130 -10.38 4.75 -8.04
CA PHE A 130 -10.29 3.40 -7.50
C PHE A 130 -11.62 2.64 -7.58
N THR A 131 -12.74 3.32 -7.41
CA THR A 131 -14.05 2.73 -7.66
C THR A 131 -14.14 2.23 -9.11
N ALA A 132 -13.75 3.06 -10.06
CA ALA A 132 -13.72 2.68 -11.47
C ALA A 132 -12.73 1.54 -11.76
N LEU A 133 -11.61 1.45 -11.03
CA LEU A 133 -10.60 0.39 -11.19
C LEU A 133 -11.13 -0.96 -10.67
N ILE A 134 -11.64 -1.03 -9.44
CA ILE A 134 -12.05 -2.31 -8.85
C ILE A 134 -13.37 -2.84 -9.41
N HIS A 135 -14.18 -1.99 -10.01
CA HIS A 135 -15.42 -2.36 -10.71
C HIS A 135 -15.26 -2.45 -12.23
N ASP A 136 -14.01 -2.32 -12.72
CA ASP A 136 -13.69 -2.53 -14.13
C ASP A 136 -13.90 -4.00 -14.51
N ALA A 137 -14.45 -4.25 -15.70
CA ALA A 137 -14.66 -5.62 -16.21
C ALA A 137 -13.35 -6.41 -16.33
N ASN A 138 -12.21 -5.72 -16.41
CA ASN A 138 -10.87 -6.31 -16.49
C ASN A 138 -10.22 -6.57 -15.12
N THR A 139 -10.94 -6.30 -14.02
CA THR A 139 -10.41 -6.49 -12.65
C THR A 139 -11.08 -7.66 -11.96
N TYR A 140 -10.26 -8.61 -11.48
CA TYR A 140 -10.70 -9.59 -10.50
C TYR A 140 -10.59 -8.99 -9.09
N TYR A 141 -11.70 -8.55 -8.53
CA TYR A 141 -11.76 -8.03 -7.18
C TYR A 141 -12.31 -9.05 -6.20
N SER A 142 -11.54 -9.37 -5.16
CA SER A 142 -11.95 -10.28 -4.10
C SER A 142 -12.15 -9.53 -2.79
N ASN A 143 -13.37 -9.51 -2.29
CA ASN A 143 -13.69 -8.92 -0.97
C ASN A 143 -13.41 -9.87 0.21
N THR A 144 -12.80 -11.03 -0.04
CA THR A 144 -12.54 -12.04 0.98
C THR A 144 -11.19 -11.83 1.66
N THR A 145 -11.18 -12.04 2.98
CA THR A 145 -9.97 -12.04 3.81
C THR A 145 -9.08 -13.26 3.55
N ALA A 146 -7.93 -13.28 4.15
CA ALA A 146 -6.75 -14.16 4.09
C ALA A 146 -6.82 -15.55 3.40
N ARG A 147 -7.94 -16.27 3.43
CA ARG A 147 -8.04 -17.60 2.78
C ARG A 147 -8.09 -17.56 1.26
N ALA A 148 -8.37 -16.40 0.67
CA ALA A 148 -8.38 -16.22 -0.78
C ALA A 148 -7.00 -15.93 -1.39
N TYR A 149 -5.93 -15.89 -0.58
CA TYR A 149 -4.58 -15.71 -1.13
C TYR A 149 -4.18 -16.85 -2.07
N ALA A 150 -4.47 -18.10 -1.69
CA ALA A 150 -4.13 -19.26 -2.53
C ALA A 150 -4.81 -19.18 -3.92
N ASP A 151 -6.09 -18.80 -3.98
CA ASP A 151 -6.80 -18.63 -5.25
C ASP A 151 -6.18 -17.50 -6.10
N LYS A 152 -5.87 -16.36 -5.52
CA LYS A 152 -5.26 -15.23 -6.22
C LYS A 152 -3.85 -15.55 -6.72
N VAL A 153 -3.04 -16.20 -5.89
CA VAL A 153 -1.70 -16.65 -6.28
C VAL A 153 -1.81 -17.66 -7.42
N SER A 154 -2.69 -18.66 -7.30
CA SER A 154 -2.89 -19.67 -8.34
C SER A 154 -3.31 -19.05 -9.67
N LYS A 155 -4.23 -18.09 -9.68
CA LYS A 155 -4.61 -17.35 -10.90
C LYS A 155 -3.44 -16.58 -11.49
N PHE A 156 -2.66 -15.90 -10.67
CA PHE A 156 -1.52 -15.11 -11.14
C PHE A 156 -0.44 -16.00 -11.76
N ILE A 157 0.02 -17.04 -11.06
CA ILE A 157 1.05 -17.96 -11.56
C ILE A 157 0.55 -18.85 -12.71
N GLY A 158 -0.77 -19.08 -12.77
CA GLY A 158 -1.44 -19.76 -13.90
C GLY A 158 -1.57 -18.90 -15.15
N GLY A 159 -1.04 -17.67 -15.16
CA GLY A 159 -1.10 -16.76 -16.30
C GLY A 159 -2.47 -16.09 -16.52
N GLN A 160 -3.39 -16.20 -15.55
CA GLN A 160 -4.73 -15.67 -15.63
C GLN A 160 -4.84 -14.21 -15.15
N SER A 161 -3.70 -13.55 -14.92
CA SER A 161 -3.68 -12.10 -14.65
C SER A 161 -2.39 -11.46 -15.10
N PHE A 162 -2.50 -10.21 -15.59
CA PHE A 162 -1.32 -9.41 -15.90
C PHE A 162 -0.73 -8.77 -14.65
N PHE A 163 -1.56 -8.13 -13.83
CA PHE A 163 -1.15 -7.49 -12.58
C PHE A 163 -1.75 -8.20 -11.36
N TYR A 164 -0.97 -8.27 -10.30
CA TYR A 164 -1.44 -8.68 -8.98
C TYR A 164 -0.94 -7.69 -7.93
N ALA A 165 -1.84 -6.86 -7.41
CA ALA A 165 -1.53 -5.92 -6.35
C ALA A 165 -1.58 -6.64 -5.00
N THR A 166 -0.43 -6.75 -4.32
CA THR A 166 -0.32 -7.45 -3.04
C THR A 166 0.96 -7.05 -2.31
N ALA A 167 1.05 -7.42 -1.03
CA ALA A 167 2.21 -7.15 -0.20
C ALA A 167 3.44 -7.95 -0.62
N LEU A 168 4.61 -7.36 -0.43
CA LEU A 168 5.90 -7.92 -0.83
C LEU A 168 6.15 -9.33 -0.29
N TYR A 169 5.68 -9.66 0.94
CA TYR A 169 5.83 -10.99 1.52
C TYR A 169 5.16 -12.10 0.68
N CYS A 170 4.10 -11.77 -0.08
CA CYS A 170 3.42 -12.73 -0.96
C CYS A 170 4.35 -13.26 -2.07
N GLY A 171 5.39 -12.53 -2.42
CA GLY A 171 6.40 -12.97 -3.37
C GLY A 171 7.08 -14.28 -2.98
N LYS A 172 7.20 -14.57 -1.67
CA LYS A 172 7.72 -15.87 -1.18
C LYS A 172 6.79 -17.01 -1.58
N GLN A 173 5.47 -16.81 -1.48
CA GLN A 173 4.48 -17.82 -1.87
C GLN A 173 4.45 -17.99 -3.38
N ILE A 174 4.39 -16.89 -4.13
CA ILE A 174 4.46 -16.90 -5.60
C ILE A 174 5.67 -17.71 -6.05
N LYS A 175 6.86 -17.40 -5.51
CA LYS A 175 8.11 -18.07 -5.87
C LYS A 175 8.15 -19.57 -5.55
N ASN A 176 7.50 -19.97 -4.45
CA ASN A 176 7.44 -21.37 -4.03
C ASN A 176 6.44 -22.21 -4.84
N GLU A 177 5.39 -21.58 -5.37
CA GLU A 177 4.29 -22.27 -6.06
C GLU A 177 4.37 -22.16 -7.58
N MET A 178 5.12 -21.17 -8.13
CA MET A 178 5.28 -21.01 -9.56
C MET A 178 6.14 -22.12 -10.18
N ASP A 179 5.86 -22.48 -11.41
CA ASP A 179 6.72 -23.34 -12.21
C ASP A 179 7.82 -22.55 -12.95
N ALA A 180 8.74 -23.29 -13.59
CA ALA A 180 9.89 -22.68 -14.27
C ALA A 180 9.53 -21.89 -15.54
N SER A 181 8.30 -21.98 -16.03
CA SER A 181 7.83 -21.27 -17.23
C SER A 181 7.24 -19.90 -16.89
N PHE A 182 6.90 -19.66 -15.61
CA PHE A 182 6.34 -18.41 -15.14
C PHE A 182 7.45 -17.46 -14.66
N ASP A 183 7.39 -16.21 -15.10
CA ASP A 183 8.28 -15.14 -14.65
C ASP A 183 7.48 -13.89 -14.32
N TYR A 184 7.90 -13.17 -13.27
CA TYR A 184 7.25 -11.96 -12.83
C TYR A 184 8.24 -10.85 -12.52
N GLY A 185 7.74 -9.62 -12.49
CA GLY A 185 8.48 -8.44 -12.04
C GLY A 185 7.71 -7.68 -10.96
N LEU A 186 8.39 -6.73 -10.36
CA LEU A 186 7.89 -5.89 -9.29
C LEU A 186 7.95 -4.42 -9.69
N ILE A 187 6.85 -3.71 -9.50
CA ILE A 187 6.78 -2.25 -9.64
C ILE A 187 5.97 -1.66 -8.47
N PRO A 188 6.16 -0.37 -8.11
CA PRO A 188 5.36 0.26 -7.06
C PRO A 188 3.89 0.32 -7.46
N MET A 189 3.03 0.60 -6.48
CA MET A 189 1.63 0.92 -6.76
C MET A 189 1.54 2.15 -7.69
N PRO A 190 0.54 2.20 -8.60
CA PRO A 190 0.40 3.32 -9.52
C PRO A 190 0.06 4.61 -8.77
N LYS A 191 0.62 5.73 -9.21
CA LYS A 191 0.19 7.05 -8.76
C LYS A 191 -1.15 7.44 -9.40
N PHE A 192 -1.84 8.43 -8.82
CA PHE A 192 -3.15 8.81 -9.30
C PHE A 192 -3.13 9.36 -10.74
N ASP A 193 -2.29 10.37 -10.98
CA ASP A 193 -2.17 11.09 -12.25
C ASP A 193 -0.71 11.50 -12.54
N ALA A 194 -0.49 12.15 -13.67
CA ALA A 194 0.84 12.58 -14.11
C ALA A 194 1.50 13.58 -13.13
N ASP A 195 0.69 14.44 -12.52
CA ASP A 195 1.16 15.50 -11.60
C ASP A 195 1.45 14.97 -10.19
N SER A 196 1.08 13.72 -9.89
CA SER A 196 1.36 13.07 -8.61
C SER A 196 2.80 12.58 -8.54
N GLU A 197 3.35 12.55 -7.34
CA GLU A 197 4.53 11.74 -7.03
C GLU A 197 4.11 10.31 -6.66
N TYR A 198 5.03 9.35 -6.78
CA TYR A 198 4.83 8.02 -6.24
C TYR A 198 4.80 8.07 -4.72
N VAL A 199 3.92 7.31 -4.15
CA VAL A 199 3.79 7.10 -2.70
C VAL A 199 3.65 5.61 -2.47
N SER A 200 4.34 5.09 -1.48
CA SER A 200 4.17 3.72 -1.03
C SER A 200 3.59 3.69 0.37
N THR A 201 2.89 2.64 0.68
CA THR A 201 2.38 2.41 2.02
C THR A 201 2.45 0.93 2.36
N THR A 202 2.25 0.61 3.63
CA THR A 202 2.18 -0.75 4.12
C THR A 202 0.77 -1.08 4.58
N TYR A 203 0.31 -2.30 4.37
CA TYR A 203 -1.03 -2.67 4.83
C TYR A 203 -1.12 -2.84 6.37
N GLY A 204 0.00 -2.94 7.04
CA GLY A 204 0.11 -3.03 8.48
C GLY A 204 1.55 -3.21 8.91
N ALA A 205 1.88 -2.75 10.10
CA ALA A 205 3.19 -2.89 10.69
C ALA A 205 3.12 -2.87 12.21
N SER A 206 4.02 -3.56 12.86
CA SER A 206 4.30 -3.36 14.27
C SER A 206 5.04 -2.05 14.47
N ILE A 207 4.62 -1.26 15.44
CA ILE A 207 5.22 0.03 15.79
C ILE A 207 5.62 0.04 17.26
N PHE A 208 6.60 0.86 17.60
CA PHE A 208 7.04 1.03 18.97
C PHE A 208 6.46 2.29 19.59
N SER A 209 6.04 2.17 20.85
CA SER A 209 5.65 3.29 21.70
C SER A 209 6.21 3.10 23.11
N ILE A 210 6.64 4.19 23.73
CA ILE A 210 7.10 4.16 25.13
C ILE A 210 5.93 4.60 26.02
N PRO A 211 5.41 3.72 26.89
CA PRO A 211 4.29 4.07 27.77
C PRO A 211 4.60 5.26 28.66
N LYS A 212 3.58 6.13 28.90
CA LYS A 212 3.72 7.32 29.76
C LYS A 212 4.14 6.98 31.19
N ILE A 213 3.81 5.78 31.69
CA ILE A 213 4.17 5.28 33.02
C ILE A 213 5.61 4.72 33.09
N CYS A 214 6.34 4.65 31.99
CA CYS A 214 7.73 4.17 31.99
C CYS A 214 8.59 5.11 32.83
N GLN A 215 9.32 4.52 33.81
CA GLN A 215 10.13 5.28 34.77
C GLN A 215 11.35 5.91 34.12
N ASP A 216 11.99 5.20 33.19
CA ASP A 216 13.15 5.69 32.43
C ASP A 216 12.87 5.65 30.93
N ARG A 217 12.20 6.72 30.47
CA ARG A 217 11.87 6.89 29.05
C ARG A 217 13.10 7.17 28.20
N SER A 218 14.10 7.84 28.78
CA SER A 218 15.35 8.16 28.08
C SER A 218 16.13 6.88 27.76
N MET A 219 16.27 5.97 28.73
CA MET A 219 16.90 4.66 28.50
C MET A 219 16.11 3.86 27.45
N SER A 220 14.79 3.83 27.56
CA SER A 220 13.93 3.12 26.57
C SER A 220 14.13 3.66 25.15
N ALA A 221 14.21 4.98 24.98
CA ALA A 221 14.46 5.63 23.71
C ALA A 221 15.86 5.26 23.15
N VAL A 222 16.91 5.26 23.98
CA VAL A 222 18.25 4.85 23.58
C VAL A 222 18.26 3.38 23.15
N ILE A 223 17.57 2.50 23.88
CA ILE A 223 17.48 1.07 23.51
C ILE A 223 16.79 0.92 22.15
N LEU A 224 15.67 1.62 21.92
CA LEU A 224 14.99 1.59 20.62
C LEU A 224 15.88 2.10 19.49
N ASP A 225 16.64 3.16 19.72
CA ASP A 225 17.56 3.69 18.71
C ASP A 225 18.68 2.68 18.39
N VAL A 226 19.28 2.07 19.40
CA VAL A 226 20.29 1.01 19.20
C VAL A 226 19.70 -0.20 18.49
N MET A 227 18.46 -0.61 18.82
CA MET A 227 17.78 -1.71 18.15
C MET A 227 17.57 -1.40 16.65
N ASN A 228 17.05 -0.23 16.32
CA ASN A 228 16.83 0.17 14.94
C ASN A 228 18.13 0.23 14.15
N ARG A 229 19.16 0.87 14.69
CA ARG A 229 20.48 0.94 14.08
C ARG A 229 21.09 -0.44 13.84
N ARG A 230 21.06 -1.32 14.84
CA ARG A 230 21.57 -2.68 14.70
C ARG A 230 20.79 -3.49 13.68
N SER A 231 19.47 -3.33 13.67
CA SER A 231 18.61 -4.00 12.70
C SER A 231 18.90 -3.55 11.27
N SER A 232 19.21 -2.27 11.05
CA SER A 232 19.65 -1.77 9.74
C SER A 232 20.87 -2.53 9.22
N ASP A 233 21.89 -2.68 10.08
CA ASP A 233 23.15 -3.32 9.71
C ASP A 233 23.04 -4.86 9.59
N THR A 234 22.05 -5.49 10.21
CA THR A 234 21.94 -6.96 10.31
C THR A 234 20.67 -7.51 9.69
N ILE A 235 19.51 -7.20 10.26
CA ILE A 235 18.22 -7.79 9.87
C ILE A 235 17.81 -7.33 8.47
N VAL A 236 17.88 -6.01 8.23
CA VAL A 236 17.51 -5.44 6.92
C VAL A 236 18.47 -5.93 5.84
N THR A 237 19.77 -5.92 6.11
CA THR A 237 20.78 -6.46 5.20
C THR A 237 20.52 -7.94 4.89
N ALA A 238 20.27 -8.76 5.91
CA ALA A 238 19.94 -10.17 5.72
C ALA A 238 18.62 -10.38 4.96
N PHE A 239 17.61 -9.52 5.18
CA PHE A 239 16.37 -9.54 4.44
C PHE A 239 16.61 -9.28 2.95
N TYR A 240 17.36 -8.22 2.61
CA TYR A 240 17.69 -7.91 1.22
C TYR A 240 18.48 -9.02 0.55
N ASP A 241 19.51 -9.57 1.21
CA ASP A 241 20.39 -10.56 0.61
C ASP A 241 19.77 -11.95 0.52
N ASN A 242 18.99 -12.38 1.50
CA ASN A 242 18.50 -13.75 1.59
C ASN A 242 17.02 -13.91 1.24
N VAL A 243 16.19 -12.86 1.43
CA VAL A 243 14.76 -12.93 1.16
C VAL A 243 14.45 -12.20 -0.14
N LEU A 244 14.75 -10.90 -0.20
CA LEU A 244 14.38 -10.10 -1.35
C LEU A 244 15.05 -10.60 -2.63
N LYS A 245 16.40 -10.63 -2.66
CA LYS A 245 17.17 -11.02 -3.88
C LYS A 245 17.03 -12.48 -4.26
N ARG A 246 16.70 -13.38 -3.34
CA ARG A 246 16.67 -14.82 -3.61
C ARG A 246 15.28 -15.42 -3.68
N LYS A 247 14.29 -14.80 -3.00
CA LYS A 247 12.96 -15.39 -2.81
C LYS A 247 11.82 -14.50 -3.29
N VAL A 248 12.08 -13.27 -3.66
CA VAL A 248 11.04 -12.32 -4.06
C VAL A 248 11.44 -11.59 -5.34
N ALA A 249 12.60 -10.97 -5.41
CA ALA A 249 13.07 -10.26 -6.60
C ALA A 249 13.94 -11.18 -7.46
N ASP A 250 13.64 -11.28 -8.74
CA ASP A 250 14.40 -12.11 -9.69
C ASP A 250 15.51 -11.34 -10.41
N SER A 251 15.51 -10.01 -10.27
CA SER A 251 16.49 -9.16 -10.94
C SER A 251 16.94 -7.99 -10.08
N PRO A 252 18.11 -7.38 -10.38
CA PRO A 252 18.51 -6.11 -9.75
C PRO A 252 17.50 -4.99 -9.97
N THR A 253 16.76 -5.02 -11.08
CA THR A 253 15.71 -4.03 -11.38
C THR A 253 14.53 -4.18 -10.42
N ASP A 254 14.10 -5.40 -10.12
CA ASP A 254 13.06 -5.64 -9.10
C ASP A 254 13.49 -5.13 -7.73
N ALA A 255 14.74 -5.40 -7.33
CA ALA A 255 15.28 -4.91 -6.06
C ALA A 255 15.28 -3.37 -6.01
N ARG A 256 15.65 -2.69 -7.11
CA ARG A 256 15.58 -1.23 -7.24
C ARG A 256 14.15 -0.69 -7.10
N MET A 257 13.13 -1.39 -7.63
CA MET A 257 11.72 -1.01 -7.47
C MET A 257 11.26 -1.14 -6.02
N VAL A 258 11.73 -2.14 -5.29
CA VAL A 258 11.47 -2.26 -3.84
C VAL A 258 12.16 -1.15 -3.05
N ASP A 259 13.41 -0.80 -3.38
CA ASP A 259 14.10 0.34 -2.77
C ASP A 259 13.37 1.65 -3.02
N LEU A 260 12.86 1.86 -4.25
CA LEU A 260 12.02 3.01 -4.57
C LEU A 260 10.78 3.05 -3.67
N ALA A 261 10.05 1.95 -3.54
CA ALA A 261 8.86 1.88 -2.70
C ALA A 261 9.19 2.12 -1.21
N ARG A 262 10.28 1.55 -0.69
CA ARG A 262 10.75 1.78 0.68
C ARG A 262 11.03 3.25 0.97
N ASN A 263 11.72 3.94 0.06
CA ASN A 263 12.10 5.34 0.23
C ASN A 263 10.91 6.31 0.15
N LEU A 264 9.79 5.86 -0.40
CA LEU A 264 8.56 6.63 -0.57
C LEU A 264 7.47 6.25 0.45
N LEU A 265 7.84 5.50 1.50
CA LEU A 265 6.90 5.02 2.49
C LEU A 265 6.20 6.18 3.21
N TYR A 266 4.88 6.13 3.22
CA TYR A 266 3.99 7.11 3.85
C TYR A 266 2.92 6.38 4.67
N VAL A 267 2.51 6.99 5.75
CA VAL A 267 1.32 6.56 6.51
C VAL A 267 0.46 7.78 6.83
N ASP A 268 -0.84 7.63 6.72
CA ASP A 268 -1.80 8.67 7.10
C ASP A 268 -2.11 8.57 8.61
N PHE A 269 -2.08 9.70 9.31
CA PHE A 269 -2.38 9.73 10.76
C PHE A 269 -3.78 9.20 11.06
N GLY A 270 -4.76 9.51 10.23
CA GLY A 270 -6.12 9.01 10.38
C GLY A 270 -6.19 7.50 10.27
N PHE A 271 -5.34 6.89 9.44
CA PHE A 271 -5.25 5.43 9.33
C PHE A 271 -4.57 4.80 10.57
N VAL A 272 -3.53 5.43 11.12
CA VAL A 272 -2.90 4.95 12.36
C VAL A 272 -3.88 4.98 13.54
N CYS A 273 -4.78 5.95 13.55
CA CYS A 273 -5.83 6.07 14.58
C CYS A 273 -7.06 5.21 14.31
N GLU A 274 -7.11 4.50 13.18
CA GLU A 274 -8.29 3.69 12.80
C GLU A 274 -8.64 2.67 13.88
N SER A 275 -9.86 2.72 14.34
CA SER A 275 -10.39 1.89 15.44
C SER A 275 -11.92 1.89 15.40
N ASP A 276 -12.55 1.14 16.27
CA ASP A 276 -14.02 1.19 16.43
C ASP A 276 -14.53 2.59 16.79
N ARG A 277 -13.68 3.42 17.41
CA ARG A 277 -14.00 4.80 17.79
C ARG A 277 -13.69 5.82 16.70
N PHE A 278 -12.75 5.52 15.81
CA PHE A 278 -12.37 6.37 14.69
C PHE A 278 -12.23 5.50 13.44
N ASN A 279 -13.30 5.41 12.67
CA ASN A 279 -13.42 4.49 11.51
C ASN A 279 -13.58 5.25 10.19
N LEU A 280 -12.81 6.32 10.03
CA LEU A 280 -12.89 7.19 8.85
C LEU A 280 -12.53 6.45 7.56
N PHE A 281 -11.42 5.71 7.58
CA PHE A 281 -10.98 4.96 6.42
C PHE A 281 -11.97 3.85 6.04
N SER A 282 -12.45 3.08 7.03
CA SER A 282 -13.40 1.98 6.80
C SER A 282 -14.68 2.48 6.10
N LYS A 283 -15.14 3.69 6.42
CA LYS A 283 -16.29 4.31 5.75
C LYS A 283 -15.97 4.69 4.31
N VAL A 284 -14.78 5.27 4.05
CA VAL A 284 -14.33 5.60 2.70
C VAL A 284 -14.23 4.33 1.85
N GLN A 285 -13.56 3.30 2.36
CA GLN A 285 -13.42 2.02 1.67
C GLN A 285 -14.77 1.39 1.34
N ALA A 286 -15.72 1.48 2.26
CA ALA A 286 -17.07 0.95 2.05
C ALA A 286 -17.81 1.63 0.88
N GLN A 287 -17.59 2.93 0.61
CA GLN A 287 -18.18 3.60 -0.55
C GLN A 287 -17.57 3.04 -1.85
N VAL A 288 -16.26 2.92 -1.91
CA VAL A 288 -15.55 2.36 -3.07
C VAL A 288 -16.03 0.94 -3.37
N VAL A 289 -16.11 0.07 -2.36
CA VAL A 289 -16.57 -1.32 -2.52
C VAL A 289 -18.04 -1.40 -2.95
N LYS A 290 -18.89 -0.45 -2.52
CA LYS A 290 -20.30 -0.38 -2.92
C LYS A 290 -20.54 0.27 -4.29
N ASN A 291 -19.48 0.66 -5.01
CA ASN A 291 -19.58 1.42 -6.26
C ASN A 291 -20.34 2.75 -6.07
N GLN A 292 -20.02 3.48 -5.00
CA GLN A 292 -20.66 4.74 -4.65
C GLN A 292 -19.61 5.85 -4.55
N SER A 293 -19.91 7.02 -5.11
CA SER A 293 -18.99 8.16 -4.98
C SER A 293 -18.91 8.65 -3.53
N LEU A 294 -17.70 8.95 -3.10
CA LEU A 294 -17.46 9.57 -1.80
C LEU A 294 -18.18 10.92 -1.65
N SER A 295 -18.36 11.66 -2.76
CA SER A 295 -19.02 12.97 -2.76
C SER A 295 -20.42 12.96 -2.15
N THR A 296 -21.11 11.82 -2.20
CA THR A 296 -22.49 11.69 -1.69
C THR A 296 -22.59 11.67 -0.16
N VAL A 297 -21.52 11.27 0.53
CA VAL A 297 -21.52 11.05 1.98
C VAL A 297 -20.37 11.76 2.69
N ILE A 298 -19.49 12.42 1.96
CA ILE A 298 -18.24 12.97 2.48
C ILE A 298 -18.45 13.96 3.64
N ALA A 299 -19.47 14.81 3.56
CA ALA A 299 -19.77 15.81 4.59
C ALA A 299 -20.22 15.15 5.91
N GLU A 300 -21.04 14.11 5.82
CA GLU A 300 -21.50 13.34 6.98
C GLU A 300 -20.34 12.60 7.63
N ILE A 301 -19.54 11.89 6.83
CA ILE A 301 -18.37 11.16 7.29
C ILE A 301 -17.37 12.10 7.97
N ALA A 302 -17.04 13.23 7.35
CA ALA A 302 -16.09 14.19 7.88
C ALA A 302 -16.57 14.82 9.20
N THR A 303 -17.87 15.14 9.32
CA THR A 303 -18.45 15.68 10.55
C THR A 303 -18.38 14.67 11.68
N ALA A 304 -18.77 13.43 11.44
CA ALA A 304 -18.69 12.37 12.45
C ALA A 304 -17.23 12.11 12.89
N ALA A 305 -16.31 12.10 11.93
CA ALA A 305 -14.90 11.90 12.20
C ALA A 305 -14.28 13.07 13.01
N ARG A 306 -14.71 14.32 12.81
CA ARG A 306 -14.22 15.47 13.59
C ARG A 306 -14.47 15.26 15.08
N ASN A 307 -15.69 14.91 15.47
CA ASN A 307 -16.05 14.68 16.87
C ASN A 307 -15.24 13.53 17.50
N GLN A 308 -14.94 12.49 16.70
CA GLN A 308 -14.13 11.37 17.15
C GLN A 308 -12.65 11.76 17.27
N LEU A 309 -12.13 12.52 16.31
CA LEU A 309 -10.75 12.99 16.28
C LEU A 309 -10.45 13.92 17.45
N ASP A 310 -11.35 14.83 17.81
CA ASP A 310 -11.18 15.75 18.94
C ASP A 310 -10.95 14.98 20.25
N SER A 311 -11.65 13.86 20.46
CA SER A 311 -11.44 12.99 21.62
C SER A 311 -10.07 12.29 21.61
N ILE A 312 -9.52 11.99 20.42
CA ILE A 312 -8.19 11.41 20.27
C ILE A 312 -7.13 12.49 20.54
N ILE A 313 -7.30 13.69 19.99
CA ILE A 313 -6.36 14.81 20.16
C ILE A 313 -6.20 15.17 21.65
N GLU A 314 -7.25 15.06 22.46
CA GLU A 314 -7.16 15.30 23.92
C GLU A 314 -6.15 14.38 24.61
N ILE A 315 -5.91 13.17 24.08
CA ILE A 315 -4.93 12.23 24.64
C ILE A 315 -3.49 12.71 24.40
N TYR A 316 -3.28 13.47 23.33
CA TYR A 316 -1.98 13.98 22.90
C TYR A 316 -1.65 15.39 23.45
N ARG A 317 -2.57 15.99 24.20
CA ARG A 317 -2.36 17.23 24.97
C ARG A 317 -1.86 16.93 26.39
#